data_c027839e651555d000ae875bfcfdc623
#
_entry.id   c027839e651555d000ae875bfcfdc623
#
_cell.length_a   1.000
_cell.length_b   1.000
_cell.length_c   1.000
_cell.angle_alpha   90.00
_cell.angle_beta   90.00
_cell.angle_gamma   90.00
#
_symmetry.space_group_name_H-M   'P 1'
#
loop_
_entity.id
_entity.type
_entity.pdbx_description
1 polymer ?
#
loop_
_entity_poly.entity_id
_entity_poly.type
_entity_poly.pdbx_seq_one_letter_code
_entity_poly.pdbx_strand_id
1 'polypeptide(L)'
;YSYDGMLPVTRERALELDAAGLTVYVLHEDNTESMVFDPQEIMDHGGIFGVDREEWEKSPQFHEKVMERQEHQQEREQAFLAQNRDCFAIYQVSRDDPQNVRFMNLDWLKSHDISIDRSNYDLIYTAPLRESGTVPEQLEKLYEQFNLQKPADFHSPSMSVSDIVA
;
A
#
# COMPACT_ATOMS: atom_id res chain seq x y z
N TYR A 1 -10.18 10.85 12.10
CA TYR A 1 -11.55 10.50 11.64
C TYR A 1 -11.51 9.05 11.13
N SER A 2 -12.24 8.18 11.79
CA SER A 2 -12.42 6.80 11.38
C SER A 2 -13.88 6.62 10.95
N TYR A 3 -14.13 6.72 9.66
CA TYR A 3 -15.39 6.28 9.07
C TYR A 3 -15.24 4.80 8.78
N ASP A 4 -15.84 3.94 9.61
CA ASP A 4 -15.75 2.49 9.48
C ASP A 4 -16.24 2.03 8.10
N GLY A 5 -15.36 1.34 7.36
CA GLY A 5 -15.66 0.82 6.05
C GLY A 5 -15.67 1.84 4.90
N MET A 6 -15.42 3.13 5.16
CA MET A 6 -15.33 4.16 4.14
C MET A 6 -13.89 4.52 3.80
N LEU A 7 -13.61 4.75 2.50
CA LEU A 7 -12.36 5.31 2.01
C LEU A 7 -12.55 6.78 1.71
N PRO A 8 -11.89 7.71 2.43
CA PRO A 8 -11.96 9.13 2.12
C PRO A 8 -11.36 9.43 0.73
N VAL A 9 -12.04 10.25 -0.05
CA VAL A 9 -11.60 10.68 -1.37
C VAL A 9 -11.73 12.19 -1.53
N THR A 10 -10.95 12.76 -2.44
CA THR A 10 -11.06 14.16 -2.83
C THR A 10 -12.32 14.40 -3.66
N ARG A 11 -12.72 15.68 -3.83
CA ARG A 11 -13.86 16.05 -4.69
C ARG A 11 -13.68 15.57 -6.12
N GLU A 12 -12.52 15.79 -6.69
CA GLU A 12 -12.19 15.39 -8.06
C GLU A 12 -12.31 13.88 -8.22
N ARG A 13 -11.78 13.15 -7.26
CA ARG A 13 -11.86 11.68 -7.26
C ARG A 13 -13.30 11.19 -7.03
N ALA A 14 -14.06 11.86 -6.20
CA ALA A 14 -15.49 11.56 -5.96
C ALA A 14 -16.29 11.69 -7.25
N LEU A 15 -16.05 12.75 -8.04
CA LEU A 15 -16.71 12.94 -9.34
C LEU A 15 -16.35 11.84 -10.34
N GLU A 16 -15.08 11.44 -10.40
CA GLU A 16 -14.64 10.35 -11.27
C GLU A 16 -15.29 9.01 -10.89
N LEU A 17 -15.36 8.71 -9.59
CA LEU A 17 -15.94 7.46 -9.10
C LEU A 17 -17.46 7.42 -9.27
N ASP A 18 -18.14 8.54 -9.06
CA ASP A 18 -19.58 8.68 -9.34
C ASP A 18 -19.87 8.46 -10.83
N ALA A 19 -19.10 9.07 -11.71
CA ALA A 19 -19.20 8.88 -13.15
C ALA A 19 -18.91 7.43 -13.58
N ALA A 20 -18.10 6.71 -12.83
CA ALA A 20 -17.80 5.29 -13.05
C ALA A 20 -18.88 4.34 -12.46
N GLY A 21 -19.91 4.87 -11.81
CA GLY A 21 -21.03 4.10 -11.27
C GLY A 21 -20.86 3.64 -9.82
N LEU A 22 -19.85 4.11 -9.10
CA LEU A 22 -19.70 3.84 -7.66
C LEU A 22 -20.58 4.78 -6.84
N THR A 23 -21.05 4.30 -5.70
CA THR A 23 -21.80 5.11 -4.75
C THR A 23 -20.86 6.01 -3.97
N VAL A 24 -21.07 7.32 -4.02
CA VAL A 24 -20.30 8.32 -3.28
C VAL A 24 -21.13 8.83 -2.09
N TYR A 25 -20.45 9.06 -0.98
CA TYR A 25 -21.03 9.60 0.25
C TYR A 25 -20.36 10.92 0.63
N VAL A 26 -21.13 11.83 1.24
CA VAL A 26 -20.57 12.97 1.97
C VAL A 26 -20.33 12.53 3.41
N LEU A 27 -19.12 12.72 3.90
CA LEU A 27 -18.73 12.37 5.27
C LEU A 27 -18.85 13.62 6.15
N HIS A 28 -19.70 13.56 7.16
CA HIS A 28 -19.96 14.67 8.06
C HIS A 28 -19.06 14.64 9.30
N GLU A 29 -18.86 15.79 9.93
CA GLU A 29 -18.03 15.94 11.14
C GLU A 29 -18.53 15.15 12.35
N ASP A 30 -19.82 14.84 12.39
CA ASP A 30 -20.47 14.03 13.45
C ASP A 30 -20.32 12.50 13.24
N ASN A 31 -19.46 12.06 12.31
CA ASN A 31 -19.25 10.68 11.89
C ASN A 31 -20.48 10.04 11.20
N THR A 32 -21.39 10.83 10.69
CA THR A 32 -22.46 10.35 9.82
C THR A 32 -22.09 10.51 8.34
N GLU A 33 -22.71 9.71 7.48
CA GLU A 33 -22.56 9.81 6.02
C GLU A 33 -23.91 10.00 5.35
N SER A 34 -23.92 10.72 4.24
CA SER A 34 -25.09 10.90 3.38
C SER A 34 -24.78 10.48 1.95
N MET A 35 -25.62 9.62 1.38
CA MET A 35 -25.47 9.18 -0.01
C MET A 35 -25.68 10.35 -0.97
N VAL A 36 -24.83 10.47 -1.96
CA VAL A 36 -24.93 11.43 -3.06
C VAL A 36 -25.82 10.82 -4.16
N PHE A 37 -26.82 11.55 -4.57
CA PHE A 37 -27.74 11.14 -5.65
C PHE A 37 -27.51 11.90 -6.96
N ASP A 38 -26.90 13.09 -6.89
CA ASP A 38 -26.63 13.97 -8.02
C ASP A 38 -25.17 14.45 -7.99
N PRO A 39 -24.42 14.38 -9.10
CA PRO A 39 -23.05 14.93 -9.16
C PRO A 39 -22.94 16.41 -8.73
N GLN A 40 -24.01 17.19 -8.89
CA GLN A 40 -24.04 18.57 -8.43
C GLN A 40 -23.88 18.70 -6.91
N GLU A 41 -24.33 17.72 -6.14
CA GLU A 41 -24.13 17.69 -4.69
C GLU A 41 -22.64 17.59 -4.33
N ILE A 42 -21.86 16.87 -5.13
CA ILE A 42 -20.39 16.79 -4.95
C ILE A 42 -19.75 18.15 -5.25
N MET A 43 -20.21 18.84 -6.27
CA MET A 43 -19.71 20.18 -6.64
C MET A 43 -20.01 21.24 -5.57
N ASP A 44 -21.19 21.18 -4.97
CA ASP A 44 -21.70 22.20 -4.03
C ASP A 44 -21.22 21.97 -2.58
N HIS A 45 -20.85 20.74 -2.22
CA HIS A 45 -20.39 20.44 -0.86
C HIS A 45 -18.91 20.77 -0.65
N GLY A 46 -18.61 21.46 0.46
CA GLY A 46 -17.25 21.77 0.89
C GLY A 46 -16.60 20.70 1.79
N GLY A 47 -17.21 19.52 1.93
CA GLY A 47 -16.82 18.48 2.87
C GLY A 47 -15.85 17.44 2.34
N ILE A 48 -15.68 16.39 3.11
CA ILE A 48 -14.93 15.17 2.74
C ILE A 48 -15.91 14.20 2.12
N PHE A 49 -15.49 13.54 1.05
CA PHE A 49 -16.26 12.51 0.38
C PHE A 49 -15.68 11.12 0.69
N GLY A 50 -16.49 10.09 0.55
CA GLY A 50 -16.07 8.71 0.76
C GLY A 50 -16.77 7.74 -0.18
N VAL A 51 -16.15 6.58 -0.35
CA VAL A 51 -16.74 5.42 -1.02
C VAL A 51 -16.65 4.22 -0.11
N ASP A 52 -17.61 3.30 -0.22
CA ASP A 52 -17.57 2.05 0.52
C ASP A 52 -16.38 1.21 0.06
N ARG A 53 -15.59 0.72 1.03
CA ARG A 53 -14.36 -0.04 0.75
C ARG A 53 -14.66 -1.34 0.01
N GLU A 54 -15.71 -2.06 0.39
CA GLU A 54 -16.07 -3.31 -0.27
C GLU A 54 -16.54 -3.08 -1.71
N GLU A 55 -17.34 -2.04 -1.94
CA GLU A 55 -17.77 -1.67 -3.28
C GLU A 55 -16.56 -1.27 -4.15
N TRP A 56 -15.63 -0.48 -3.61
CA TRP A 56 -14.40 -0.13 -4.29
C TRP A 56 -13.55 -1.35 -4.65
N GLU A 57 -13.31 -2.27 -3.72
CA GLU A 57 -12.50 -3.47 -3.94
C GLU A 57 -13.12 -4.44 -4.95
N LYS A 58 -14.43 -4.40 -5.14
CA LYS A 58 -15.15 -5.17 -6.16
C LYS A 58 -15.25 -4.47 -7.51
N SER A 59 -14.85 -3.20 -7.61
CA SER A 59 -14.98 -2.42 -8.84
C SER A 59 -13.95 -2.81 -9.90
N PRO A 60 -14.29 -2.69 -11.21
CA PRO A 60 -13.32 -2.88 -12.28
C PRO A 60 -12.13 -1.92 -12.21
N GLN A 61 -12.34 -0.69 -11.73
CA GLN A 61 -11.29 0.32 -11.56
C GLN A 61 -10.23 -0.10 -10.53
N PHE A 62 -10.64 -0.77 -9.46
CA PHE A 62 -9.70 -1.34 -8.50
C PHE A 62 -8.85 -2.45 -9.12
N HIS A 63 -9.47 -3.37 -9.86
CA HIS A 63 -8.76 -4.43 -10.57
C HIS A 63 -7.77 -3.88 -11.59
N GLU A 64 -8.14 -2.88 -12.35
CA GLU A 64 -7.25 -2.20 -13.31
C GLU A 64 -6.04 -1.59 -12.62
N LYS A 65 -6.22 -0.90 -11.49
CA LYS A 65 -5.12 -0.36 -10.69
C LYS A 65 -4.21 -1.43 -10.09
N VAL A 66 -4.75 -2.55 -9.67
CA VAL A 66 -3.95 -3.68 -9.17
C VAL A 66 -3.08 -4.25 -10.29
N MET A 67 -3.64 -4.44 -11.48
CA MET A 67 -2.90 -4.90 -12.66
C MET A 67 -1.79 -3.93 -13.05
N GLU A 68 -2.09 -2.63 -13.11
CA GLU A 68 -1.11 -1.58 -13.41
C GLU A 68 0.05 -1.57 -12.41
N ARG A 69 -0.25 -1.69 -11.12
CA ARG A 69 0.80 -1.79 -10.07
C ARG A 69 1.68 -3.01 -10.23
N GLN A 70 1.13 -4.16 -10.60
CA GLN A 70 1.89 -5.37 -10.83
C GLN A 70 2.83 -5.24 -12.03
N GLU A 71 2.39 -4.64 -13.12
CA GLU A 71 3.23 -4.37 -14.29
C GLU A 71 4.37 -3.41 -13.95
N HIS A 72 4.09 -2.29 -13.31
CA HIS A 72 5.12 -1.33 -12.86
C HIS A 72 6.07 -1.91 -11.82
N GLN A 73 5.64 -2.86 -11.00
CA GLN A 73 6.49 -3.55 -10.03
C GLN A 73 7.62 -4.31 -10.72
N GLN A 74 7.34 -5.05 -11.79
CA GLN A 74 8.36 -5.77 -12.55
C GLN A 74 9.39 -4.84 -13.17
N GLU A 75 8.96 -3.74 -13.76
CA GLU A 75 9.85 -2.72 -14.33
C GLU A 75 10.76 -2.10 -13.25
N ARG A 76 10.23 -1.78 -12.08
CA ARG A 76 11.01 -1.24 -10.96
C ARG A 76 12.01 -2.24 -10.42
N GLU A 77 11.65 -3.51 -10.33
CA GLU A 77 12.56 -4.57 -9.89
C GLU A 77 13.71 -4.76 -10.88
N GLN A 78 13.44 -4.76 -12.18
CA GLN A 78 14.47 -4.84 -13.20
C GLN A 78 15.41 -3.63 -13.16
N ALA A 79 14.88 -2.43 -12.98
CA ALA A 79 15.68 -1.22 -12.82
C ALA A 79 16.55 -1.25 -11.56
N PHE A 80 16.05 -1.80 -10.46
CA PHE A 80 16.80 -2.01 -9.22
C PHE A 80 17.97 -2.98 -9.44
N LEU A 81 17.72 -4.13 -10.05
CA LEU A 81 18.75 -5.15 -10.32
C LEU A 81 19.82 -4.68 -11.31
N ALA A 82 19.48 -3.74 -12.20
CA ALA A 82 20.42 -3.19 -13.19
C ALA A 82 21.31 -2.05 -12.65
N GLN A 83 21.13 -1.59 -11.42
CA GLN A 83 21.92 -0.50 -10.85
C GLN A 83 23.35 -0.96 -10.47
N ASN A 84 24.35 -0.12 -10.81
CA ASN A 84 25.77 -0.34 -10.52
C ASN A 84 26.25 0.34 -9.23
N ARG A 85 25.35 0.73 -8.34
CA ARG A 85 25.65 1.40 -7.07
C ARG A 85 24.88 0.74 -5.95
N ASP A 86 25.35 0.96 -4.72
CA ASP A 86 24.67 0.44 -3.54
C ASP A 86 23.26 1.01 -3.43
N CYS A 87 22.29 0.13 -3.46
CA CYS A 87 20.88 0.43 -3.33
C CYS A 87 20.20 -0.68 -2.53
N PHE A 88 19.00 -0.40 -2.05
CA PHE A 88 18.20 -1.39 -1.34
C PHE A 88 16.77 -1.45 -1.88
N ALA A 89 16.14 -2.57 -1.68
CA ALA A 89 14.72 -2.79 -1.96
C ALA A 89 14.02 -3.35 -0.74
N ILE A 90 12.78 -2.91 -0.50
CA ILE A 90 11.91 -3.44 0.55
C ILE A 90 10.80 -4.24 -0.11
N TYR A 91 10.66 -5.50 0.31
CA TYR A 91 9.60 -6.40 -0.10
C TYR A 91 8.72 -6.70 1.11
N GLN A 92 7.43 -6.58 0.94
CA GLN A 92 6.44 -6.97 1.95
C GLN A 92 5.62 -8.16 1.46
N VAL A 93 5.15 -8.97 2.40
CA VAL A 93 4.27 -10.10 2.09
C VAL A 93 3.02 -9.59 1.39
N SER A 94 2.68 -10.22 0.26
CA SER A 94 1.52 -9.86 -0.56
C SER A 94 0.21 -9.99 0.23
N ARG A 95 -0.81 -9.26 -0.19
CA ARG A 95 -2.12 -9.28 0.48
C ARG A 95 -2.74 -10.67 0.52
N ASP A 96 -2.58 -11.43 -0.55
CA ASP A 96 -3.17 -12.76 -0.71
C ASP A 96 -2.46 -13.83 0.11
N ASP A 97 -1.19 -13.61 0.49
CA ASP A 97 -0.35 -14.44 1.36
C ASP A 97 -0.81 -15.92 1.49
N PRO A 98 -0.70 -16.74 0.44
CA PRO A 98 -1.16 -18.13 0.47
C PRO A 98 -0.37 -19.00 1.45
N GLN A 99 0.82 -18.55 1.86
CA GLN A 99 1.67 -19.25 2.82
C GLN A 99 1.37 -18.88 4.29
N ASN A 100 0.57 -17.84 4.54
CA ASN A 100 0.27 -17.31 5.88
C ASN A 100 1.53 -16.96 6.69
N VAL A 101 2.49 -16.30 6.04
CA VAL A 101 3.80 -15.97 6.64
C VAL A 101 3.88 -14.52 7.14
N ARG A 102 2.82 -13.73 6.95
CA ARG A 102 2.78 -12.35 7.43
C ARG A 102 3.00 -12.30 8.94
N PHE A 103 3.93 -11.43 9.36
CA PHE A 103 4.39 -11.27 10.75
C PHE A 103 5.16 -12.46 11.33
N MET A 104 5.51 -13.45 10.51
CA MET A 104 6.35 -14.58 10.93
C MET A 104 7.82 -14.28 10.66
N ASN A 105 8.68 -14.55 11.63
CA ASN A 105 10.12 -14.37 11.48
C ASN A 105 10.79 -15.58 10.78
N LEU A 106 12.06 -15.41 10.42
CA LEU A 106 12.83 -16.43 9.72
C LEU A 106 12.94 -17.74 10.50
N ASP A 107 13.05 -17.70 11.83
CA ASP A 107 13.17 -18.90 12.66
C ASP A 107 11.86 -19.69 12.67
N TRP A 108 10.73 -18.99 12.67
CA TRP A 108 9.42 -19.62 12.54
C TRP A 108 9.27 -20.32 11.17
N LEU A 109 9.68 -19.65 10.07
CA LEU A 109 9.65 -20.23 8.73
C LEU A 109 10.49 -21.52 8.66
N LYS A 110 11.71 -21.48 9.19
CA LYS A 110 12.60 -22.64 9.24
C LYS A 110 12.01 -23.78 10.05
N SER A 111 11.40 -23.50 11.20
CA SER A 111 10.80 -24.52 12.06
C SER A 111 9.57 -25.19 11.45
N HIS A 112 8.91 -24.54 10.50
CA HIS A 112 7.75 -25.07 9.76
C HIS A 112 8.09 -25.56 8.35
N ASP A 113 9.38 -25.62 8.03
CA ASP A 113 9.88 -26.07 6.73
C ASP A 113 9.32 -25.27 5.54
N ILE A 114 9.12 -23.97 5.76
CA ILE A 114 8.60 -23.02 4.76
C ILE A 114 9.77 -22.23 4.17
N SER A 115 9.96 -22.33 2.86
CA SER A 115 10.94 -21.52 2.13
C SER A 115 10.34 -20.18 1.72
N ILE A 116 11.19 -19.16 1.67
CA ILE A 116 10.80 -17.83 1.15
C ILE A 116 10.59 -17.96 -0.36
N ASP A 117 9.37 -17.66 -0.81
CA ASP A 117 9.00 -17.63 -2.21
C ASP A 117 8.83 -16.17 -2.67
N ARG A 118 9.64 -15.75 -3.65
CA ARG A 118 9.58 -14.39 -4.20
C ARG A 118 8.16 -14.00 -4.67
N SER A 119 7.40 -14.95 -5.19
CA SER A 119 6.04 -14.68 -5.68
C SER A 119 5.05 -14.28 -4.57
N ASN A 120 5.37 -14.57 -3.31
CA ASN A 120 4.57 -14.19 -2.15
C ASN A 120 4.88 -12.80 -1.59
N TYR A 121 5.71 -12.03 -2.28
CA TYR A 121 6.14 -10.70 -1.85
C TYR A 121 5.93 -9.66 -2.93
N ASP A 122 5.53 -8.46 -2.51
CA ASP A 122 5.43 -7.28 -3.36
C ASP A 122 6.61 -6.36 -3.14
N LEU A 123 7.20 -5.86 -4.22
CA LEU A 123 8.21 -4.82 -4.14
C LEU A 123 7.56 -3.49 -3.77
N ILE A 124 7.90 -2.97 -2.59
CA ILE A 124 7.27 -1.78 -2.02
C ILE A 124 8.09 -0.52 -2.25
N TYR A 125 9.41 -0.61 -2.11
CA TYR A 125 10.27 0.56 -2.14
C TYR A 125 11.67 0.23 -2.63
N THR A 126 12.28 1.15 -3.36
CA THR A 126 13.69 1.08 -3.76
C THR A 126 14.33 2.45 -3.58
N ALA A 127 15.56 2.48 -3.08
CA ALA A 127 16.33 3.71 -2.96
C ALA A 127 17.84 3.43 -2.93
N PRO A 128 18.69 4.46 -3.16
CA PRO A 128 20.12 4.34 -2.91
C PRO A 128 20.38 4.05 -1.43
N LEU A 129 21.30 3.12 -1.16
CA LEU A 129 21.76 2.84 0.20
C LEU A 129 22.76 3.93 0.61
N ARG A 130 22.37 4.76 1.57
CA ARG A 130 23.18 5.87 2.08
C ARG A 130 23.80 5.58 3.44
N GLU A 131 23.32 4.51 4.09
CA GLU A 131 23.77 4.11 5.41
C GLU A 131 25.11 3.38 5.34
N SER A 132 26.00 3.70 6.25
CA SER A 132 27.27 3.00 6.44
C SER A 132 27.22 2.08 7.65
N GLY A 133 28.10 1.08 7.68
CA GLY A 133 28.20 0.14 8.78
C GLY A 133 28.04 -1.31 8.33
N THR A 134 27.88 -2.20 9.28
CA THR A 134 27.61 -3.62 9.02
C THR A 134 26.17 -3.83 8.54
N VAL A 135 25.91 -4.96 7.88
CA VAL A 135 24.55 -5.28 7.38
C VAL A 135 23.50 -5.21 8.49
N PRO A 136 23.70 -5.78 9.69
CA PRO A 136 22.73 -5.64 10.78
C PRO A 136 22.48 -4.17 11.20
N GLU A 137 23.51 -3.34 11.25
CA GLU A 137 23.37 -1.92 11.59
C GLU A 137 22.60 -1.16 10.53
N GLN A 138 22.85 -1.44 9.25
CA GLN A 138 22.10 -0.86 8.14
C GLN A 138 20.62 -1.25 8.18
N LEU A 139 20.34 -2.53 8.43
CA LEU A 139 18.97 -3.02 8.54
C LEU A 139 18.20 -2.37 9.69
N GLU A 140 18.85 -2.21 10.85
CA GLU A 140 18.23 -1.57 12.01
C GLU A 140 17.89 -0.10 11.73
N LYS A 141 18.79 0.64 11.09
CA LYS A 141 18.54 2.02 10.68
C LYS A 141 17.41 2.16 9.67
N LEU A 142 17.35 1.26 8.68
CA LEU A 142 16.26 1.23 7.72
C LEU A 142 14.92 0.91 8.41
N TYR A 143 14.91 -0.07 9.31
CA TYR A 143 13.72 -0.42 10.08
C TYR A 143 13.21 0.78 10.91
N GLU A 144 14.11 1.47 11.59
CA GLU A 144 13.77 2.67 12.36
C GLU A 144 13.23 3.78 11.44
N GLN A 145 13.90 4.05 10.33
CA GLN A 145 13.48 5.07 9.36
C GLN A 145 12.07 4.80 8.82
N PHE A 146 11.81 3.59 8.35
CA PHE A 146 10.53 3.25 7.72
C PHE A 146 9.38 3.00 8.71
N ASN A 147 9.64 2.92 9.99
CA ASN A 147 8.62 2.81 11.02
C ASN A 147 8.35 4.12 11.77
N LEU A 148 9.38 4.92 12.04
CA LEU A 148 9.29 6.13 12.86
C LEU A 148 9.34 7.43 12.02
N GLN A 149 10.09 7.43 10.93
CA GLN A 149 10.34 8.63 10.10
C GLN A 149 10.11 8.31 8.62
N LYS A 150 8.95 7.76 8.31
CA LYS A 150 8.63 7.30 6.95
C LYS A 150 8.90 8.37 5.89
N PRO A 151 9.62 8.04 4.81
CA PRO A 151 9.74 8.92 3.65
C PRO A 151 8.36 9.30 3.10
N ALA A 152 8.23 10.51 2.56
CA ALA A 152 6.97 11.02 2.03
C ALA A 152 6.40 10.18 0.88
N ASP A 153 7.26 9.49 0.14
CA ASP A 153 6.92 8.60 -0.97
C ASP A 153 6.71 7.14 -0.56
N PHE A 154 6.77 6.83 0.75
CA PHE A 154 6.50 5.49 1.27
C PHE A 154 5.03 5.36 1.70
N HIS A 155 4.23 4.65 0.92
CA HIS A 155 2.78 4.52 1.09
C HIS A 155 2.32 3.11 1.52
N SER A 156 3.18 2.38 2.21
CA SER A 156 2.90 1.02 2.65
C SER A 156 2.82 0.92 4.18
N PRO A 157 2.29 -0.19 4.72
CA PRO A 157 2.35 -0.46 6.16
C PRO A 157 3.77 -0.39 6.71
N SER A 158 3.89 -0.19 8.02
CA SER A 158 5.17 -0.24 8.70
C SER A 158 5.87 -1.58 8.48
N MET A 159 7.19 -1.55 8.46
CA MET A 159 8.00 -2.77 8.32
C MET A 159 7.77 -3.74 9.49
N SER A 160 7.79 -5.01 9.19
CA SER A 160 7.66 -6.10 10.15
C SER A 160 8.75 -7.16 9.96
N VAL A 161 8.78 -8.13 10.86
CA VAL A 161 9.77 -9.23 10.83
C VAL A 161 9.62 -10.16 9.61
N SER A 162 8.50 -10.09 8.91
CA SER A 162 8.24 -10.86 7.69
C SER A 162 8.73 -10.17 6.42
N ASP A 163 9.14 -8.89 6.50
CA ASP A 163 9.59 -8.12 5.36
C ASP A 163 11.04 -8.47 4.99
N ILE A 164 11.37 -8.28 3.73
CA ILE A 164 12.71 -8.54 3.20
C ILE A 164 13.33 -7.24 2.71
N VAL A 165 14.56 -7.00 3.12
CA VAL A 165 15.40 -5.95 2.58
C VAL A 165 16.51 -6.61 1.76
N ALA A 166 16.60 -6.26 0.49
CA ALA A 166 17.58 -6.80 -0.47
C ALA A 166 18.57 -5.72 -0.92
#